data_92fdffc6f81491c98d5ff3acbe3ad67c
#
_entry.id   92fdffc6f81491c98d5ff3acbe3ad67c
#
_cell.length_a   1.000
_cell.length_b   1.000
_cell.length_c   1.000
_cell.angle_alpha   90.00
_cell.angle_beta   90.00
_cell.angle_gamma   90.00
#
_symmetry.space_group_name_H-M   'P 1'
#
loop_
_entity.id
_entity.type
_entity.pdbx_description
1 polymer ?
#
loop_
_entity_poly.entity_id
_entity_poly.type
_entity_poly.pdbx_seq_one_letter_code
_entity_poly.pdbx_strand_id
1 'polypeptide(L)'
;MNKLLLTAAVGTVLITAGCASGEHGHESTDGAHAGGHDSMMEGHHKEMMEGHDKGKVMGGHEGMEGMGHSHGSEGSLAGEPGKESEVSRIINVTADDSMRFTHAPFNIKDGETIRFIVSNKGAIPHEFAIGTKDEHTEHGEMMMNNPNMHHGPGGNAITIEPGETKELIWKFESAWQIEAACNIPGHYQAGMHSPVTIKD
;
A
#
# COMPACT_ATOMS: atom_id res chain seq x y z
N MET A 1 -44.12 20.87 -33.71
CA MET A 1 -44.95 19.68 -33.40
C MET A 1 -44.46 18.55 -34.28
N ASN A 2 -43.57 17.68 -33.81
CA ASN A 2 -43.29 16.38 -34.43
C ASN A 2 -42.76 15.49 -33.32
N LYS A 3 -43.64 14.60 -32.88
CA LYS A 3 -43.30 13.50 -31.96
C LYS A 3 -42.80 12.32 -32.79
N LEU A 4 -41.53 11.92 -32.56
CA LEU A 4 -41.02 10.68 -33.11
C LEU A 4 -40.98 9.63 -31.96
N LEU A 5 -41.87 8.67 -32.06
CA LEU A 5 -41.91 7.49 -31.19
C LEU A 5 -40.83 6.50 -31.68
N LEU A 6 -39.91 6.13 -30.81
CA LEU A 6 -38.96 5.05 -31.07
C LEU A 6 -39.35 3.86 -30.21
N THR A 7 -39.81 2.80 -30.86
CA THR A 7 -40.18 1.51 -30.28
C THR A 7 -38.92 0.71 -29.94
N ALA A 8 -38.76 0.28 -28.67
CA ALA A 8 -37.72 -0.63 -28.22
C ALA A 8 -38.11 -2.08 -28.53
N ALA A 9 -37.27 -2.77 -29.25
CA ALA A 9 -37.35 -4.22 -29.44
C ALA A 9 -36.60 -4.93 -28.31
N VAL A 10 -37.36 -5.76 -27.55
CA VAL A 10 -36.79 -6.65 -26.52
C VAL A 10 -36.39 -7.94 -27.20
N GLY A 11 -35.10 -8.22 -27.25
CA GLY A 11 -34.53 -9.49 -27.69
C GLY A 11 -34.22 -10.38 -26.48
N THR A 12 -35.02 -11.44 -26.33
CA THR A 12 -34.76 -12.48 -25.32
C THR A 12 -33.77 -13.48 -25.89
N VAL A 13 -32.59 -13.61 -25.28
CA VAL A 13 -31.63 -14.68 -25.58
C VAL A 13 -31.74 -15.75 -24.50
N LEU A 14 -32.21 -16.92 -24.91
CA LEU A 14 -32.16 -18.15 -24.11
C LEU A 14 -30.77 -18.77 -24.26
N ILE A 15 -30.04 -18.93 -23.15
CA ILE A 15 -28.82 -19.73 -23.11
C ILE A 15 -29.13 -21.04 -22.36
N THR A 16 -29.03 -22.16 -23.08
CA THR A 16 -29.19 -23.51 -22.57
C THR A 16 -27.96 -23.93 -21.78
N ALA A 17 -28.20 -24.46 -20.57
CA ALA A 17 -27.22 -25.10 -19.73
C ALA A 17 -26.75 -26.43 -20.32
N GLY A 18 -25.45 -26.60 -20.50
CA GLY A 18 -24.79 -27.86 -20.79
C GLY A 18 -24.03 -28.34 -19.55
N CYS A 19 -24.55 -29.40 -18.90
CA CYS A 19 -23.81 -30.17 -17.90
C CYS A 19 -22.79 -31.06 -18.61
N ALA A 20 -21.51 -30.96 -18.21
CA ALA A 20 -20.53 -32.01 -18.47
C ALA A 20 -19.82 -32.35 -17.16
N SER A 21 -20.18 -33.49 -16.62
CA SER A 21 -19.48 -34.17 -15.54
C SER A 21 -18.22 -34.83 -16.08
N GLY A 22 -17.07 -34.52 -15.51
CA GLY A 22 -15.78 -35.18 -15.73
C GLY A 22 -15.21 -35.61 -14.39
N GLU A 23 -15.43 -36.87 -14.03
CA GLU A 23 -14.73 -37.55 -12.94
C GLU A 23 -13.31 -37.88 -13.42
N HIS A 24 -12.29 -37.40 -12.69
CA HIS A 24 -10.96 -37.98 -12.72
C HIS A 24 -10.54 -38.31 -11.29
N GLY A 25 -10.60 -39.61 -11.00
CA GLY A 25 -9.96 -40.21 -9.85
C GLY A 25 -8.43 -40.11 -9.99
N HIS A 26 -7.80 -39.74 -8.91
CA HIS A 26 -6.38 -39.95 -8.72
C HIS A 26 -6.13 -40.82 -7.51
N GLU A 27 -5.54 -41.94 -7.81
CA GLU A 27 -5.09 -43.01 -6.95
C GLU A 27 -4.02 -42.53 -5.96
N SER A 28 -4.22 -42.95 -4.73
CA SER A 28 -3.26 -42.83 -3.64
C SER A 28 -2.12 -43.82 -3.85
N THR A 29 -0.88 -43.37 -3.86
CA THR A 29 0.27 -44.25 -3.62
C THR A 29 0.95 -43.83 -2.33
N ASP A 30 0.77 -44.69 -1.33
CA ASP A 30 1.55 -44.72 -0.10
C ASP A 30 3.01 -45.01 -0.42
N GLY A 31 3.90 -44.11 0.03
CA GLY A 31 5.36 -44.26 0.01
C GLY A 31 5.93 -43.94 1.37
N ALA A 32 5.97 -44.96 2.25
CA ALA A 32 6.70 -44.88 3.51
C ALA A 32 8.20 -44.86 3.25
N HIS A 33 8.88 -43.83 3.69
CA HIS A 33 10.34 -43.87 3.94
C HIS A 33 10.62 -43.50 5.39
N ALA A 34 10.82 -44.58 6.17
CA ALA A 34 11.54 -44.56 7.42
C ALA A 34 13.06 -44.55 7.10
N GLY A 35 13.78 -43.61 7.66
CA GLY A 35 15.23 -43.52 7.59
C GLY A 35 15.72 -42.56 8.65
N GLY A 36 16.02 -43.12 9.84
CA GLY A 36 16.65 -42.43 10.95
C GLY A 36 18.12 -42.12 10.64
N HIS A 37 18.56 -40.96 11.08
CA HIS A 37 19.95 -40.69 11.38
C HIS A 37 20.01 -40.02 12.74
N ASP A 38 20.19 -40.91 13.74
CA ASP A 38 20.80 -40.63 15.02
C ASP A 38 22.31 -40.52 14.76
N SER A 39 22.97 -39.48 15.23
CA SER A 39 24.33 -39.55 15.81
C SER A 39 24.93 -38.15 16.00
N MET A 40 25.08 -37.80 17.25
CA MET A 40 26.32 -37.34 17.92
C MET A 40 27.06 -36.12 17.31
N MET A 41 27.06 -35.04 18.03
CA MET A 41 28.28 -34.33 18.50
C MET A 41 27.97 -33.54 19.77
N GLU A 42 28.18 -34.23 20.91
CA GLU A 42 28.64 -33.59 22.14
C GLU A 42 30.15 -33.29 21.97
N GLY A 43 30.54 -32.11 22.41
CA GLY A 43 31.98 -31.87 22.55
C GLY A 43 32.33 -30.39 22.75
N HIS A 44 32.40 -30.01 24.01
CA HIS A 44 33.41 -29.12 24.58
C HIS A 44 33.53 -27.67 24.04
N HIS A 45 33.14 -26.70 24.87
CA HIS A 45 34.10 -25.75 25.43
C HIS A 45 33.52 -25.12 26.70
N LYS A 46 34.00 -25.69 27.81
CA LYS A 46 33.97 -25.11 29.14
C LYS A 46 35.30 -24.40 29.34
N GLU A 47 35.24 -23.29 30.08
CA GLU A 47 36.33 -22.54 30.68
C GLU A 47 37.03 -21.50 29.82
N MET A 48 36.73 -20.23 30.11
CA MET A 48 37.69 -19.32 30.76
C MET A 48 36.91 -18.23 31.48
N MET A 49 36.79 -18.40 32.78
CA MET A 49 36.58 -17.31 33.74
C MET A 49 37.94 -16.65 33.96
N GLU A 50 37.90 -15.37 34.16
CA GLU A 50 38.51 -14.48 35.11
C GLU A 50 38.94 -13.18 34.47
N GLY A 51 38.31 -12.11 34.85
CA GLY A 51 38.78 -11.09 35.77
C GLY A 51 39.09 -9.82 35.03
N HIS A 52 38.31 -8.78 35.25
CA HIS A 52 38.83 -7.43 35.53
C HIS A 52 37.68 -6.53 36.03
N ASP A 53 37.71 -6.25 37.20
CA ASP A 53 37.62 -5.19 38.18
C ASP A 53 37.21 -3.80 37.66
N LYS A 54 36.17 -3.31 38.37
CA LYS A 54 35.84 -1.94 38.76
C LYS A 54 36.12 -0.78 37.79
N GLY A 55 35.03 -0.26 37.26
CA GLY A 55 34.93 1.11 36.75
C GLY A 55 33.50 1.65 36.90
N LYS A 56 33.24 2.31 38.01
CA LYS A 56 32.05 3.02 38.38
C LYS A 56 31.85 4.23 37.44
N VAL A 57 30.76 4.28 36.65
CA VAL A 57 30.19 5.53 36.17
C VAL A 57 28.68 5.43 36.24
N MET A 58 28.11 6.29 37.07
CA MET A 58 26.70 6.66 37.07
C MET A 58 26.39 7.45 35.78
N GLY A 59 25.32 7.08 35.10
CA GLY A 59 24.77 7.86 34.00
C GLY A 59 23.37 7.33 33.70
N GLY A 60 22.37 8.11 34.05
CA GLY A 60 20.95 7.77 33.92
C GLY A 60 20.58 7.41 32.48
N HIS A 61 19.90 6.31 32.29
CA HIS A 61 19.11 6.03 31.10
C HIS A 61 17.72 6.67 31.31
N GLU A 62 17.64 7.95 31.02
CA GLU A 62 16.36 8.57 30.68
C GLU A 62 15.95 8.07 29.29
N GLY A 63 14.75 7.51 29.23
CA GLY A 63 13.86 7.27 28.11
C GLY A 63 14.44 7.40 26.71
N MET A 64 14.79 6.30 26.07
CA MET A 64 14.71 6.19 24.62
C MET A 64 13.24 5.98 24.26
N GLU A 65 12.50 7.08 24.22
CA GLU A 65 11.25 7.15 23.48
C GLU A 65 11.59 6.79 22.02
N GLY A 66 10.79 5.87 21.46
CA GLY A 66 11.00 5.28 20.16
C GLY A 66 11.29 6.34 19.10
N MET A 67 12.49 6.33 18.55
CA MET A 67 12.76 6.95 17.26
C MET A 67 11.98 6.15 16.22
N GLY A 68 10.73 6.54 16.04
CA GLY A 68 10.03 6.27 14.80
C GLY A 68 10.89 6.90 13.70
N HIS A 69 11.54 6.06 12.92
CA HIS A 69 12.20 6.50 11.72
C HIS A 69 11.11 7.02 10.79
N SER A 70 10.87 8.33 10.87
CA SER A 70 10.12 9.08 9.88
C SER A 70 10.97 9.09 8.60
N HIS A 71 10.89 8.03 7.81
CA HIS A 71 11.36 8.03 6.44
C HIS A 71 10.31 8.76 5.58
N GLY A 72 10.33 10.08 5.64
CA GLY A 72 9.32 10.85 4.92
C GLY A 72 9.50 12.35 5.00
N SER A 73 10.74 12.86 4.90
CA SER A 73 10.91 14.31 4.81
C SER A 73 12.16 14.78 4.04
N GLU A 74 12.71 13.97 3.16
CA GLU A 74 13.49 14.53 2.06
C GLU A 74 12.51 14.65 0.89
N GLY A 75 12.11 15.91 0.58
CA GLY A 75 10.97 16.29 -0.24
C GLY A 75 10.70 15.40 -1.45
N SER A 76 9.47 14.92 -1.57
CA SER A 76 9.00 14.28 -2.79
C SER A 76 9.11 15.25 -3.96
N LEU A 77 9.53 14.77 -5.13
CA LEU A 77 9.55 15.56 -6.36
C LEU A 77 8.13 15.98 -6.79
N ALA A 78 7.09 15.30 -6.30
CA ALA A 78 5.69 15.61 -6.58
C ALA A 78 5.13 16.76 -5.73
N GLY A 79 5.92 17.31 -4.78
CA GLY A 79 5.50 18.41 -3.93
C GLY A 79 5.83 18.23 -2.44
N GLU A 80 5.02 18.81 -1.59
CA GLU A 80 5.22 18.86 -0.14
C GLU A 80 3.91 18.70 0.64
N PRO A 81 3.95 18.32 1.93
CA PRO A 81 2.77 18.33 2.79
C PRO A 81 2.12 19.72 2.81
N GLY A 82 0.85 19.79 2.44
CA GLY A 82 0.11 21.03 2.36
C GLY A 82 -0.43 21.49 3.71
N LYS A 83 -0.76 22.78 3.83
CA LYS A 83 -1.41 23.35 5.01
C LYS A 83 -2.92 23.41 4.78
N GLU A 84 -3.68 23.16 5.83
CA GLU A 84 -5.15 23.23 5.79
C GLU A 84 -5.67 24.57 5.28
N SER A 85 -5.03 25.69 5.67
CA SER A 85 -5.39 27.04 5.25
C SER A 85 -5.15 27.32 3.76
N GLU A 86 -4.39 26.47 3.06
CA GLU A 86 -4.03 26.62 1.65
C GLU A 86 -4.86 25.69 0.75
N VAL A 87 -5.72 24.83 1.34
CA VAL A 87 -6.55 23.90 0.57
C VAL A 87 -7.49 24.65 -0.36
N SER A 88 -7.32 24.43 -1.65
CA SER A 88 -8.14 25.04 -2.70
C SER A 88 -9.41 24.22 -2.99
N ARG A 89 -9.34 22.91 -2.85
CA ARG A 89 -10.47 21.97 -3.06
C ARG A 89 -10.24 20.62 -2.40
N ILE A 90 -11.33 19.86 -2.33
CA ILE A 90 -11.35 18.50 -1.76
C ILE A 90 -11.60 17.51 -2.89
N ILE A 91 -10.87 16.41 -2.89
CA ILE A 91 -11.09 15.26 -3.77
C ILE A 91 -11.40 14.04 -2.91
N ASN A 92 -12.57 13.43 -3.12
CA ASN A 92 -12.92 12.17 -2.49
C ASN A 92 -12.37 11.02 -3.32
N VAL A 93 -11.73 10.06 -2.64
CA VAL A 93 -11.15 8.85 -3.22
C VAL A 93 -11.72 7.65 -2.48
N THR A 94 -12.13 6.63 -3.22
CA THR A 94 -12.50 5.33 -2.67
C THR A 94 -11.46 4.30 -3.08
N ALA A 95 -10.91 3.59 -2.11
CA ALA A 95 -10.09 2.41 -2.30
C ALA A 95 -10.94 1.16 -2.04
N ASP A 96 -10.75 0.10 -2.80
CA ASP A 96 -11.43 -1.18 -2.61
C ASP A 96 -10.59 -2.37 -3.11
N ASP A 97 -11.07 -3.59 -2.83
CA ASP A 97 -10.36 -4.83 -3.14
C ASP A 97 -10.32 -5.18 -4.64
N SER A 98 -10.88 -4.33 -5.52
CA SER A 98 -10.68 -4.41 -6.97
C SER A 98 -9.28 -3.91 -7.40
N MET A 99 -8.46 -3.47 -6.45
CA MET A 99 -7.15 -2.84 -6.67
C MET A 99 -7.24 -1.61 -7.56
N ARG A 100 -8.20 -0.73 -7.24
CA ARG A 100 -8.43 0.54 -7.95
C ARG A 100 -8.78 1.66 -6.96
N PHE A 101 -8.41 2.86 -7.37
CA PHE A 101 -8.96 4.07 -6.78
C PHE A 101 -10.12 4.57 -7.65
N THR A 102 -11.26 4.83 -7.03
CA THR A 102 -12.40 5.48 -7.67
C THR A 102 -12.44 6.94 -7.24
N HIS A 103 -12.28 7.85 -8.17
CA HIS A 103 -12.22 9.29 -7.95
C HIS A 103 -12.52 10.09 -9.21
N ALA A 104 -12.79 11.42 -9.06
CA ALA A 104 -12.77 12.34 -10.18
C ALA A 104 -11.33 12.50 -10.74
N PRO A 105 -11.12 12.74 -12.04
CA PRO A 105 -9.79 12.90 -12.62
C PRO A 105 -8.92 13.89 -11.84
N PHE A 106 -7.68 13.52 -11.56
CA PHE A 106 -6.69 14.34 -10.88
C PHE A 106 -6.09 15.38 -11.83
N ASN A 107 -6.92 16.37 -12.21
CA ASN A 107 -6.50 17.54 -12.97
C ASN A 107 -6.11 18.62 -11.95
N ILE A 108 -4.84 18.79 -11.68
CA ILE A 108 -4.27 19.64 -10.63
C ILE A 108 -3.55 20.82 -11.30
N LYS A 109 -3.53 21.99 -10.67
CA LYS A 109 -2.68 23.10 -11.10
C LYS A 109 -1.34 23.03 -10.38
N ASP A 110 -0.29 23.51 -11.03
CA ASP A 110 1.00 23.67 -10.37
C ASP A 110 0.86 24.57 -9.14
N GLY A 111 1.46 24.16 -8.01
CA GLY A 111 1.34 24.85 -6.71
C GLY A 111 -0.02 24.67 -6.01
N GLU A 112 -0.95 23.89 -6.57
CA GLU A 112 -2.27 23.69 -5.96
C GLU A 112 -2.20 22.78 -4.73
N THR A 113 -2.88 23.19 -3.65
CA THR A 113 -3.01 22.37 -2.43
C THR A 113 -4.37 21.67 -2.41
N ILE A 114 -4.33 20.34 -2.37
CA ILE A 114 -5.52 19.49 -2.39
C ILE A 114 -5.64 18.74 -1.05
N ARG A 115 -6.88 18.67 -0.54
CA ARG A 115 -7.25 17.72 0.50
C ARG A 115 -7.88 16.50 -0.15
N PHE A 116 -7.24 15.33 0.01
CA PHE A 116 -7.81 14.05 -0.34
C PHE A 116 -8.53 13.47 0.87
N ILE A 117 -9.78 13.04 0.68
CA ILE A 117 -10.54 12.26 1.66
C ILE A 117 -10.61 10.85 1.11
N VAL A 118 -9.83 9.93 1.70
CA VAL A 118 -9.67 8.57 1.19
C VAL A 118 -10.39 7.60 2.09
N SER A 119 -11.39 6.90 1.53
CA SER A 119 -12.19 5.89 2.24
C SER A 119 -11.86 4.50 1.71
N ASN A 120 -11.49 3.57 2.59
CA ASN A 120 -11.33 2.17 2.25
C ASN A 120 -12.68 1.44 2.41
N LYS A 121 -13.24 0.95 1.29
CA LYS A 121 -14.47 0.17 1.23
C LYS A 121 -14.22 -1.32 1.06
N GLY A 122 -12.95 -1.73 0.98
CA GLY A 122 -12.51 -3.11 0.91
C GLY A 122 -12.41 -3.79 2.27
N ALA A 123 -11.99 -5.04 2.25
CA ALA A 123 -11.76 -5.88 3.42
C ALA A 123 -10.28 -6.00 3.81
N ILE A 124 -9.38 -5.45 3.00
CA ILE A 124 -7.94 -5.43 3.26
C ILE A 124 -7.42 -4.00 3.39
N PRO A 125 -6.27 -3.77 4.06
CA PRO A 125 -5.64 -2.45 4.14
C PRO A 125 -5.22 -1.95 2.76
N HIS A 126 -5.30 -0.64 2.56
CA HIS A 126 -4.79 0.06 1.39
C HIS A 126 -3.90 1.23 1.80
N GLU A 127 -3.03 1.65 0.89
CA GLU A 127 -2.26 2.87 1.02
C GLU A 127 -2.70 3.86 -0.05
N PHE A 128 -2.66 5.14 0.27
CA PHE A 128 -2.78 6.22 -0.69
C PHE A 128 -1.56 7.12 -0.55
N ALA A 129 -0.69 7.07 -1.55
CA ALA A 129 0.55 7.83 -1.60
C ALA A 129 0.59 8.69 -2.86
N ILE A 130 1.13 9.90 -2.75
CA ILE A 130 1.42 10.80 -3.86
C ILE A 130 2.91 10.82 -4.09
N GLY A 131 3.34 10.61 -5.33
CA GLY A 131 4.74 10.61 -5.69
C GLY A 131 4.94 10.51 -7.20
N THR A 132 6.18 10.58 -7.63
CA THR A 132 6.55 10.22 -8.99
C THR A 132 6.56 8.69 -9.14
N LYS A 133 6.53 8.21 -10.37
CA LYS A 133 6.60 6.77 -10.63
C LYS A 133 7.87 6.12 -10.06
N ASP A 134 8.99 6.83 -10.09
CA ASP A 134 10.26 6.33 -9.55
C ASP A 134 10.20 6.23 -8.03
N GLU A 135 9.65 7.26 -7.36
CA GLU A 135 9.42 7.25 -5.90
C GLU A 135 8.49 6.10 -5.48
N HIS A 136 7.44 5.79 -6.25
CA HIS A 136 6.59 4.63 -5.97
C HIS A 136 7.32 3.30 -6.14
N THR A 137 8.25 3.20 -7.08
CA THR A 137 9.08 2.01 -7.26
C THR A 137 9.96 1.78 -6.04
N GLU A 138 10.69 2.81 -5.59
CA GLU A 138 11.55 2.76 -4.41
C GLU A 138 10.74 2.46 -3.13
N HIS A 139 9.60 3.14 -2.98
CA HIS A 139 8.71 2.92 -1.85
C HIS A 139 8.13 1.49 -1.83
N GLY A 140 7.75 0.95 -2.99
CA GLY A 140 7.28 -0.43 -3.12
C GLY A 140 8.34 -1.46 -2.72
N GLU A 141 9.61 -1.25 -3.05
CA GLU A 141 10.73 -2.08 -2.60
C GLU A 141 10.91 -2.01 -1.07
N MET A 142 10.78 -0.82 -0.50
CA MET A 142 10.82 -0.60 0.94
C MET A 142 9.69 -1.35 1.65
N MET A 143 8.47 -1.27 1.12
CA MET A 143 7.30 -1.98 1.65
C MET A 143 7.43 -3.50 1.56
N MET A 144 8.06 -4.04 0.50
CA MET A 144 8.34 -5.48 0.41
C MET A 144 9.28 -5.96 1.51
N ASN A 145 10.25 -5.14 1.92
CA ASN A 145 11.18 -5.45 3.00
C ASN A 145 10.56 -5.22 4.39
N ASN A 146 9.53 -4.41 4.50
CA ASN A 146 8.86 -4.02 5.74
C ASN A 146 7.33 -4.07 5.57
N PRO A 147 6.72 -5.26 5.41
CA PRO A 147 5.30 -5.38 5.03
C PRO A 147 4.32 -4.86 6.09
N ASN A 148 4.78 -4.63 7.31
CA ASN A 148 3.98 -4.05 8.40
C ASN A 148 4.20 -2.54 8.58
N MET A 149 4.83 -1.87 7.62
CA MET A 149 4.99 -0.42 7.66
C MET A 149 3.63 0.25 7.46
N HIS A 150 3.31 1.18 8.34
CA HIS A 150 2.09 2.00 8.28
C HIS A 150 2.49 3.47 8.17
N HIS A 151 1.79 4.18 7.30
CA HIS A 151 1.99 5.61 7.10
C HIS A 151 0.89 6.40 7.80
N GLY A 152 1.33 7.34 8.64
CA GLY A 152 0.47 8.29 9.34
C GLY A 152 0.42 9.66 8.66
N PRO A 153 -0.29 10.62 9.26
CA PRO A 153 -0.38 11.98 8.72
C PRO A 153 0.96 12.71 8.72
N GLY A 154 1.15 13.65 7.78
CA GLY A 154 2.31 14.52 7.70
C GLY A 154 3.39 14.11 6.70
N GLY A 155 3.19 13.03 5.95
CA GLY A 155 4.00 12.62 4.80
C GLY A 155 3.21 12.66 3.50
N ASN A 156 3.75 12.04 2.46
CA ASN A 156 3.10 11.89 1.15
C ASN A 156 2.22 10.62 1.05
N ALA A 157 2.11 9.83 2.12
CA ALA A 157 1.39 8.57 2.16
C ALA A 157 0.56 8.41 3.44
N ILE A 158 -0.56 7.73 3.34
CA ILE A 158 -1.41 7.30 4.47
C ILE A 158 -1.83 5.85 4.26
N THR A 159 -1.80 5.05 5.33
CA THR A 159 -2.39 3.71 5.34
C THR A 159 -3.83 3.79 5.85
N ILE A 160 -4.76 3.15 5.15
CA ILE A 160 -6.20 3.18 5.44
C ILE A 160 -6.69 1.75 5.68
N GLU A 161 -7.06 1.45 6.92
CA GLU A 161 -7.59 0.15 7.32
C GLU A 161 -9.01 -0.07 6.76
N PRO A 162 -9.48 -1.34 6.67
CA PRO A 162 -10.84 -1.63 6.24
C PRO A 162 -11.91 -0.81 6.97
N GLY A 163 -12.75 -0.11 6.21
CA GLY A 163 -13.80 0.75 6.74
C GLY A 163 -13.36 2.13 7.22
N GLU A 164 -12.05 2.41 7.25
CA GLU A 164 -11.54 3.73 7.65
C GLU A 164 -11.71 4.79 6.55
N THR A 165 -11.66 6.03 6.98
CA THR A 165 -11.52 7.21 6.14
C THR A 165 -10.44 8.09 6.74
N LYS A 166 -9.43 8.45 5.93
CA LYS A 166 -8.31 9.31 6.33
C LYS A 166 -8.14 10.46 5.35
N GLU A 167 -7.40 11.47 5.76
CA GLU A 167 -7.11 12.65 4.96
C GLU A 167 -5.62 12.76 4.66
N LEU A 168 -5.31 13.19 3.43
CA LEU A 168 -3.99 13.63 3.02
C LEU A 168 -4.12 15.03 2.43
N ILE A 169 -3.33 15.98 2.94
CA ILE A 169 -3.25 17.34 2.37
C ILE A 169 -1.90 17.46 1.68
N TRP A 170 -1.92 17.70 0.38
CA TRP A 170 -0.73 17.74 -0.45
C TRP A 170 -0.72 18.99 -1.32
N LYS A 171 0.41 19.71 -1.32
CA LYS A 171 0.68 20.81 -2.23
C LYS A 171 1.54 20.28 -3.36
N PHE A 172 1.01 20.34 -4.57
CA PHE A 172 1.66 19.78 -5.75
C PHE A 172 2.72 20.71 -6.30
N GLU A 173 3.81 20.13 -6.76
CA GLU A 173 4.80 20.77 -7.61
C GLU A 173 4.89 19.99 -8.92
N SER A 174 5.21 20.71 -10.03
CA SER A 174 5.35 20.07 -11.33
C SER A 174 6.51 19.09 -11.33
N ALA A 175 6.21 17.83 -11.58
CA ALA A 175 7.18 16.77 -11.74
C ALA A 175 6.77 15.82 -12.88
N TRP A 176 7.72 15.00 -13.31
CA TRP A 176 7.48 14.01 -14.34
C TRP A 176 6.75 12.79 -13.77
N GLN A 177 5.64 12.40 -14.41
CA GLN A 177 4.89 11.18 -14.08
C GLN A 177 4.47 11.08 -12.60
N ILE A 178 3.75 12.07 -12.11
CA ILE A 178 3.14 12.00 -10.77
C ILE A 178 1.96 11.02 -10.81
N GLU A 179 1.88 10.18 -9.79
CA GLU A 179 0.78 9.23 -9.57
C GLU A 179 0.28 9.30 -8.13
N ALA A 180 -0.98 8.92 -7.94
CA ALA A 180 -1.47 8.44 -6.66
C ALA A 180 -1.42 6.92 -6.69
N ALA A 181 -0.82 6.26 -5.71
CA ALA A 181 -0.59 4.82 -5.77
C ALA A 181 -0.75 4.13 -4.40
N CYS A 182 -1.00 2.81 -4.43
CA CYS A 182 -0.89 1.93 -3.29
C CYS A 182 0.36 1.07 -3.45
N ASN A 183 1.33 1.22 -2.54
CA ASN A 183 2.61 0.52 -2.59
C ASN A 183 2.66 -0.73 -1.69
N ILE A 184 1.52 -1.10 -1.08
CA ILE A 184 1.40 -2.41 -0.42
C ILE A 184 1.77 -3.50 -1.44
N PRO A 185 2.61 -4.50 -1.06
CA PRO A 185 3.11 -5.49 -1.99
C PRO A 185 2.02 -6.16 -2.84
N GLY A 186 2.17 -6.09 -4.15
CA GLY A 186 1.24 -6.63 -5.13
C GLY A 186 0.13 -5.68 -5.59
N HIS A 187 -0.22 -4.64 -4.83
CA HIS A 187 -1.35 -3.74 -5.17
C HIS A 187 -1.04 -2.83 -6.36
N TYR A 188 0.14 -2.22 -6.39
CA TYR A 188 0.59 -1.41 -7.54
C TYR A 188 0.60 -2.23 -8.83
N GLN A 189 1.19 -3.43 -8.80
CA GLN A 189 1.28 -4.35 -9.94
C GLN A 189 -0.10 -4.84 -10.41
N ALA A 190 -1.07 -4.94 -9.49
CA ALA A 190 -2.46 -5.23 -9.83
C ALA A 190 -3.17 -4.03 -10.49
N GLY A 191 -2.54 -2.84 -10.50
CA GLY A 191 -3.02 -1.63 -11.15
C GLY A 191 -3.64 -0.61 -10.20
N MET A 192 -3.33 -0.68 -8.89
CA MET A 192 -3.83 0.28 -7.91
C MET A 192 -2.98 1.57 -7.93
N HIS A 193 -3.06 2.26 -9.04
CA HIS A 193 -2.45 3.58 -9.24
C HIS A 193 -3.28 4.42 -10.20
N SER A 194 -3.16 5.74 -10.12
CA SER A 194 -3.88 6.71 -10.93
C SER A 194 -2.98 7.89 -11.29
N PRO A 195 -2.88 8.26 -12.57
CA PRO A 195 -2.05 9.37 -12.98
C PRO A 195 -2.59 10.72 -12.48
N VAL A 196 -1.69 11.59 -12.10
CA VAL A 196 -1.97 13.00 -11.79
C VAL A 196 -1.55 13.86 -12.98
N THR A 197 -2.47 14.66 -13.51
CA THR A 197 -2.18 15.60 -14.60
C THR A 197 -2.00 16.97 -13.99
N ILE A 198 -0.79 17.52 -14.07
CA ILE A 198 -0.52 18.91 -13.70
C ILE A 198 -0.81 19.78 -14.93
N LYS A 199 -1.54 20.88 -14.71
CA LYS A 199 -1.87 21.90 -15.71
C LYS A 199 -1.23 23.21 -15.27
N ASP A 200 -0.66 23.90 -16.23
CA ASP A 200 -0.17 25.28 -16.08
C ASP A 200 -1.30 26.27 -15.79
#